data_0894f0fdb3ad07c8dc1232b494613568
#
_entry.id   0894f0fdb3ad07c8dc1232b494613568
#
_cell.length_a   1.000
_cell.length_b   1.000
_cell.length_c   1.000
_cell.angle_alpha   90.00
_cell.angle_beta   90.00
_cell.angle_gamma   90.00
#
_symmetry.space_group_name_H-M   'P 1'
#
loop_
_entity.id
_entity.type
_entity.pdbx_description
1 polymer ?
#
loop_
_entity_poly.entity_id
_entity_poly.type
_entity_poly.pdbx_seq_one_letter_code
_entity_poly.pdbx_strand_id
1 'polypeptide(L)'
;RCPLHIDKTPSMKLDKRFHCFGCGADGDVTDFVAALYGLGKKEAAAQLASDFGLAYEDWKPPGRARKPKPRQKSPEEQFREAKAHCFRVLADYLHLLRVWKTDYAPHSPEEAFHPRFVEALQKQAHVEYLLDVLLFGDTEEIASLITEHGKDVIQHEQRMAELAAAYAASTKKHHA
;
A
#
# COMPACT_ATOMS: atom_id res chain seq x y z
N ARG A 1 14.56 -48.88 11.08
CA ARG A 1 14.71 -49.09 9.61
C ARG A 1 13.56 -48.47 8.88
N CYS A 2 13.79 -48.01 7.66
CA CYS A 2 12.78 -47.42 6.83
C CYS A 2 11.94 -48.51 6.12
N PRO A 3 10.61 -48.48 6.20
CA PRO A 3 9.76 -49.44 5.49
C PRO A 3 9.55 -49.12 4.02
N LEU A 4 9.94 -47.91 3.57
CA LEU A 4 9.69 -47.41 2.21
C LEU A 4 10.78 -47.83 1.21
N HIS A 5 11.89 -48.44 1.67
CA HIS A 5 12.94 -48.98 0.83
C HIS A 5 13.64 -50.15 1.52
N ILE A 6 14.45 -50.89 0.78
CA ILE A 6 15.27 -51.97 1.35
C ILE A 6 16.39 -51.35 2.22
N ASP A 7 16.16 -51.28 3.53
CA ASP A 7 17.04 -50.63 4.50
C ASP A 7 17.84 -51.68 5.28
N LYS A 8 19.15 -51.77 5.02
CA LYS A 8 20.05 -52.67 5.70
C LYS A 8 20.51 -52.16 7.08
N THR A 9 20.58 -50.82 7.21
CA THR A 9 20.98 -50.11 8.42
C THR A 9 19.91 -49.10 8.81
N PRO A 10 19.68 -48.88 10.14
CA PRO A 10 18.66 -47.91 10.55
C PRO A 10 18.96 -46.52 9.99
N SER A 11 18.19 -46.08 8.98
CA SER A 11 18.38 -44.81 8.28
C SER A 11 17.23 -43.82 8.44
N MET A 12 16.18 -44.22 9.20
CA MET A 12 14.99 -43.38 9.40
C MET A 12 14.96 -42.78 10.81
N LYS A 13 14.77 -41.47 10.87
CA LYS A 13 14.46 -40.73 12.08
C LYS A 13 12.94 -40.47 12.13
N LEU A 14 12.35 -40.74 13.31
CA LEU A 14 10.94 -40.47 13.60
C LEU A 14 10.85 -39.52 14.79
N ASP A 15 10.12 -38.43 14.59
CA ASP A 15 9.80 -37.46 15.63
C ASP A 15 8.39 -36.91 15.32
N LYS A 16 8.16 -35.62 15.33
CA LYS A 16 6.92 -34.98 14.81
C LYS A 16 6.76 -35.15 13.29
N ARG A 17 7.86 -35.37 12.62
CA ARG A 17 7.96 -35.72 11.20
C ARG A 17 8.92 -36.91 11.04
N PHE A 18 8.77 -37.63 9.91
CA PHE A 18 9.75 -38.64 9.55
C PHE A 18 10.74 -38.09 8.51
N HIS A 19 11.96 -38.58 8.58
CA HIS A 19 12.98 -38.36 7.55
C HIS A 19 13.86 -39.57 7.42
N CYS A 20 14.03 -40.08 6.21
CA CYS A 20 14.93 -41.19 5.91
C CYS A 20 16.18 -40.71 5.18
N PHE A 21 17.33 -40.85 5.80
CA PHE A 21 18.63 -40.50 5.21
C PHE A 21 19.07 -41.44 4.08
N GLY A 22 18.44 -42.63 3.96
CA GLY A 22 18.76 -43.60 2.91
C GLY A 22 18.05 -43.35 1.60
N CYS A 23 16.74 -43.06 1.61
CA CYS A 23 15.94 -42.82 0.40
C CYS A 23 15.47 -41.40 0.24
N GLY A 24 15.76 -40.50 1.20
CA GLY A 24 15.34 -39.10 1.13
C GLY A 24 13.85 -38.85 1.41
N ALA A 25 13.06 -39.90 1.71
CA ALA A 25 11.65 -39.72 2.02
C ALA A 25 11.47 -38.94 3.32
N ASP A 26 10.64 -37.89 3.30
CA ASP A 26 10.30 -37.11 4.46
C ASP A 26 8.84 -36.65 4.43
N GLY A 27 8.30 -36.33 5.60
CA GLY A 27 6.92 -35.86 5.69
C GLY A 27 6.34 -35.94 7.10
N ASP A 28 5.05 -35.68 7.18
CA ASP A 28 4.24 -35.91 8.37
C ASP A 28 3.68 -37.34 8.44
N VAL A 29 2.84 -37.62 9.45
CA VAL A 29 2.23 -38.93 9.63
C VAL A 29 1.33 -39.31 8.44
N THR A 30 0.67 -38.35 7.84
CA THR A 30 -0.20 -38.59 6.69
C THR A 30 0.63 -38.94 5.45
N ASP A 31 1.73 -38.22 5.21
CA ASP A 31 2.69 -38.51 4.15
C ASP A 31 3.31 -39.91 4.32
N PHE A 32 3.60 -40.32 5.56
CA PHE A 32 4.14 -41.64 5.86
C PHE A 32 3.16 -42.77 5.52
N VAL A 33 1.89 -42.61 5.95
CA VAL A 33 0.82 -43.61 5.64
C VAL A 33 0.52 -43.65 4.15
N ALA A 34 0.49 -42.49 3.49
CA ALA A 34 0.31 -42.40 2.05
C ALA A 34 1.43 -43.16 1.31
N ALA A 35 2.67 -42.95 1.68
CA ALA A 35 3.82 -43.64 1.07
C ALA A 35 3.86 -45.15 1.40
N LEU A 36 3.46 -45.54 2.62
CA LEU A 36 3.48 -46.94 3.06
C LEU A 36 2.44 -47.80 2.35
N TYR A 37 1.25 -47.26 2.12
CA TYR A 37 0.13 -48.00 1.52
C TYR A 37 -0.14 -47.60 0.05
N GLY A 38 0.63 -46.68 -0.53
CA GLY A 38 0.43 -46.21 -1.89
C GLY A 38 -0.86 -45.40 -2.08
N LEU A 39 -1.31 -44.70 -1.04
CA LEU A 39 -2.56 -43.95 -1.01
C LEU A 39 -2.34 -42.45 -1.36
N GLY A 40 -3.42 -41.80 -1.79
CA GLY A 40 -3.44 -40.34 -1.82
C GLY A 40 -3.45 -39.74 -0.41
N LYS A 41 -2.99 -38.51 -0.22
CA LYS A 41 -2.97 -37.83 1.11
C LYS A 41 -4.34 -37.80 1.80
N LYS A 42 -5.41 -37.60 1.03
CA LYS A 42 -6.77 -37.58 1.57
C LYS A 42 -7.23 -38.95 2.05
N GLU A 43 -6.89 -39.99 1.31
CA GLU A 43 -7.19 -41.38 1.65
C GLU A 43 -6.39 -41.85 2.86
N ALA A 44 -5.11 -41.48 2.93
CA ALA A 44 -4.26 -41.75 4.08
C ALA A 44 -4.75 -41.05 5.36
N ALA A 45 -5.24 -39.81 5.24
CA ALA A 45 -5.85 -39.08 6.35
C ALA A 45 -7.15 -39.74 6.81
N ALA A 46 -8.00 -40.20 5.89
CA ALA A 46 -9.23 -40.93 6.20
C ALA A 46 -8.93 -42.28 6.88
N GLN A 47 -7.91 -43.03 6.41
CA GLN A 47 -7.47 -44.27 7.01
C GLN A 47 -6.98 -44.05 8.46
N LEU A 48 -6.14 -43.04 8.67
CA LEU A 48 -5.67 -42.67 10.02
C LEU A 48 -6.84 -42.29 10.93
N ALA A 49 -7.79 -41.50 10.45
CA ALA A 49 -8.95 -41.11 11.23
C ALA A 49 -9.77 -42.35 11.65
N SER A 50 -9.96 -43.30 10.73
CA SER A 50 -10.64 -44.57 11.00
C SER A 50 -9.90 -45.43 12.06
N ASP A 51 -8.57 -45.56 11.87
CA ASP A 51 -7.73 -46.40 12.75
C ASP A 51 -7.69 -45.86 14.19
N PHE A 52 -7.75 -44.54 14.36
CA PHE A 52 -7.76 -43.87 15.67
C PHE A 52 -9.16 -43.51 16.18
N GLY A 53 -10.23 -43.91 15.48
CA GLY A 53 -11.62 -43.65 15.88
C GLY A 53 -11.99 -42.16 15.89
N LEU A 54 -11.31 -41.37 15.06
CA LEU A 54 -11.59 -39.93 14.90
C LEU A 54 -12.72 -39.72 13.88
N ALA A 55 -13.64 -38.82 14.19
CA ALA A 55 -14.65 -38.40 13.22
C ALA A 55 -13.95 -37.67 12.06
N TYR A 56 -13.91 -38.31 10.89
CA TYR A 56 -13.41 -37.69 9.68
C TYR A 56 -14.59 -37.05 8.93
N GLU A 57 -14.78 -35.75 9.13
CA GLU A 57 -15.64 -34.97 8.26
C GLU A 57 -14.82 -34.61 7.00
N ASP A 58 -15.47 -34.67 5.83
CA ASP A 58 -14.85 -34.26 4.58
C ASP A 58 -14.54 -32.75 4.63
N TRP A 59 -13.43 -32.42 5.29
CA TRP A 59 -12.99 -31.06 5.49
C TRP A 59 -12.75 -30.42 4.13
N LYS A 60 -13.69 -29.58 3.71
CA LYS A 60 -13.47 -28.67 2.60
C LYS A 60 -12.55 -27.58 3.13
N PRO A 61 -11.34 -27.40 2.57
CA PRO A 61 -10.51 -26.28 2.97
C PRO A 61 -11.37 -25.02 2.92
N PRO A 62 -11.34 -24.15 3.93
CA PRO A 62 -12.05 -22.88 3.87
C PRO A 62 -11.65 -22.25 2.55
N GLY A 63 -12.65 -22.03 1.67
CA GLY A 63 -12.40 -21.50 0.33
C GLY A 63 -11.46 -20.33 0.50
N ARG A 64 -10.41 -20.26 -0.35
CA ARG A 64 -9.32 -19.27 -0.28
C ARG A 64 -9.81 -18.03 0.42
N ALA A 65 -9.27 -17.73 1.60
CA ALA A 65 -9.74 -16.62 2.44
C ALA A 65 -9.99 -15.44 1.51
N ARG A 66 -11.25 -15.07 1.34
CA ARG A 66 -11.60 -13.92 0.48
C ARG A 66 -10.74 -12.80 1.00
N LYS A 67 -9.89 -12.23 0.12
CA LYS A 67 -9.13 -11.03 0.48
C LYS A 67 -10.11 -10.12 1.22
N PRO A 68 -9.80 -9.68 2.44
CA PRO A 68 -10.72 -8.85 3.19
C PRO A 68 -11.16 -7.71 2.27
N LYS A 69 -12.47 -7.55 2.11
CA LYS A 69 -13.00 -6.43 1.33
C LYS A 69 -12.39 -5.16 1.93
N PRO A 70 -11.87 -4.22 1.11
CA PRO A 70 -11.38 -2.97 1.63
C PRO A 70 -12.44 -2.39 2.57
N ARG A 71 -12.05 -2.10 3.80
CA ARG A 71 -12.96 -1.48 4.78
C ARG A 71 -13.44 -0.17 4.18
N GLN A 72 -14.75 -0.01 4.03
CA GLN A 72 -15.31 1.28 3.65
C GLN A 72 -14.99 2.27 4.78
N LYS A 73 -14.31 3.34 4.42
CA LYS A 73 -13.97 4.41 5.36
C LYS A 73 -15.26 5.09 5.84
N SER A 74 -15.34 5.42 7.11
CA SER A 74 -16.46 6.20 7.63
C SER A 74 -16.52 7.59 6.98
N PRO A 75 -17.68 8.25 6.94
CA PRO A 75 -17.78 9.63 6.45
C PRO A 75 -16.83 10.59 7.17
N GLU A 76 -16.63 10.41 8.47
CA GLU A 76 -15.69 11.20 9.28
C GLU A 76 -14.23 10.96 8.88
N GLU A 77 -13.86 9.71 8.61
CA GLU A 77 -12.52 9.37 8.10
C GLU A 77 -12.28 9.99 6.73
N GLN A 78 -13.28 9.94 5.84
CA GLN A 78 -13.20 10.54 4.51
C GLN A 78 -13.05 12.07 4.58
N PHE A 79 -13.84 12.73 5.42
CA PHE A 79 -13.75 14.17 5.65
C PHE A 79 -12.38 14.59 6.20
N ARG A 80 -11.89 13.89 7.21
CA ARG A 80 -10.57 14.15 7.79
C ARG A 80 -9.44 13.98 6.77
N GLU A 81 -9.51 12.95 5.93
CA GLU A 81 -8.54 12.73 4.86
C GLU A 81 -8.62 13.82 3.79
N ALA A 82 -9.82 14.21 3.38
CA ALA A 82 -10.02 15.29 2.41
C ALA A 82 -9.49 16.62 2.95
N LYS A 83 -9.80 16.98 4.19
CA LYS A 83 -9.25 18.17 4.87
C LYS A 83 -7.72 18.15 4.88
N ALA A 84 -7.11 17.03 5.31
CA ALA A 84 -5.67 16.89 5.38
C ALA A 84 -5.01 16.95 3.99
N HIS A 85 -5.67 16.40 2.97
CA HIS A 85 -5.20 16.46 1.59
C HIS A 85 -5.22 17.89 1.05
N CYS A 86 -6.35 18.59 1.18
CA CYS A 86 -6.48 19.99 0.76
C CYS A 86 -5.44 20.88 1.45
N PHE A 87 -5.28 20.72 2.76
CA PHE A 87 -4.30 21.49 3.52
C PHE A 87 -2.88 21.30 3.01
N ARG A 88 -2.46 20.06 2.80
CA ARG A 88 -1.11 19.75 2.30
C ARG A 88 -0.87 20.37 0.94
N VAL A 89 -1.78 20.16 -0.03
CA VAL A 89 -1.63 20.68 -1.39
C VAL A 89 -1.59 22.21 -1.40
N LEU A 90 -2.46 22.87 -0.65
CA LEU A 90 -2.48 24.34 -0.58
C LEU A 90 -1.25 24.89 0.12
N ALA A 91 -0.72 24.21 1.16
CA ALA A 91 0.50 24.62 1.85
C ALA A 91 1.73 24.49 0.92
N ASP A 92 1.83 23.41 0.16
CA ASP A 92 2.89 23.21 -0.83
C ASP A 92 2.80 24.26 -1.95
N TYR A 93 1.57 24.55 -2.40
CA TYR A 93 1.35 25.60 -3.40
C TYR A 93 1.69 27.01 -2.87
N LEU A 94 1.32 27.31 -1.64
CA LEU A 94 1.70 28.58 -0.99
C LEU A 94 3.22 28.71 -0.88
N HIS A 95 3.92 27.64 -0.52
CA HIS A 95 5.37 27.64 -0.49
C HIS A 95 5.95 27.96 -1.88
N LEU A 96 5.43 27.31 -2.91
CA LEU A 96 5.84 27.56 -4.30
C LEU A 96 5.60 29.02 -4.73
N LEU A 97 4.43 29.59 -4.39
CA LEU A 97 4.12 31.00 -4.68
C LEU A 97 5.10 31.97 -3.97
N ARG A 98 5.46 31.69 -2.73
CA ARG A 98 6.46 32.48 -1.99
C ARG A 98 7.84 32.42 -2.61
N VAL A 99 8.27 31.27 -3.05
CA VAL A 99 9.52 31.09 -3.83
C VAL A 99 9.45 31.90 -5.14
N TRP A 100 8.36 31.76 -5.88
CA TRP A 100 8.20 32.50 -7.14
C TRP A 100 8.18 34.01 -6.98
N LYS A 101 7.59 34.49 -5.88
CA LYS A 101 7.58 35.93 -5.55
C LYS A 101 8.97 36.48 -5.29
N THR A 102 9.88 35.65 -4.80
CA THR A 102 11.28 36.04 -4.54
C THR A 102 12.16 35.86 -5.79
N ASP A 103 12.09 34.67 -6.41
CA ASP A 103 13.04 34.30 -7.48
C ASP A 103 12.74 34.96 -8.81
N TYR A 104 11.48 35.36 -9.04
CA TYR A 104 11.04 36.01 -10.28
C TYR A 104 10.65 37.48 -10.10
N ALA A 105 11.03 38.09 -8.99
CA ALA A 105 10.81 39.51 -8.76
C ALA A 105 11.60 40.33 -9.80
N PRO A 106 11.02 41.40 -10.37
CA PRO A 106 11.75 42.26 -11.30
C PRO A 106 12.91 42.96 -10.59
N HIS A 107 14.05 42.99 -11.24
CA HIS A 107 15.27 43.65 -10.70
C HIS A 107 15.30 45.14 -11.05
N SER A 108 14.51 45.59 -12.02
CA SER A 108 14.39 47.00 -12.38
C SER A 108 12.92 47.40 -12.68
N PRO A 109 12.56 48.68 -12.55
CA PRO A 109 11.21 49.16 -12.84
C PRO A 109 10.76 49.00 -14.31
N GLU A 110 11.70 48.84 -15.22
CA GLU A 110 11.49 48.70 -16.66
C GLU A 110 11.35 47.22 -17.09
N GLU A 111 11.65 46.28 -16.18
CA GLU A 111 11.59 44.86 -16.47
C GLU A 111 10.13 44.36 -16.51
N ALA A 112 9.81 43.60 -17.56
CA ALA A 112 8.48 42.99 -17.67
C ALA A 112 8.29 41.93 -16.57
N PHE A 113 7.14 41.93 -15.94
CA PHE A 113 6.83 40.96 -14.88
C PHE A 113 6.80 39.54 -15.42
N HIS A 114 7.55 38.67 -14.77
CA HIS A 114 7.54 37.24 -15.08
C HIS A 114 6.16 36.65 -14.74
N PRO A 115 5.55 35.76 -15.55
CA PRO A 115 4.23 35.19 -15.30
C PRO A 115 4.08 34.53 -13.92
N ARG A 116 5.12 33.86 -13.43
CA ARG A 116 5.14 33.25 -12.09
C ARG A 116 5.09 34.26 -10.96
N PHE A 117 5.74 35.40 -11.13
CA PHE A 117 5.66 36.51 -10.18
C PHE A 117 4.26 37.09 -10.10
N VAL A 118 3.64 37.32 -11.26
CA VAL A 118 2.25 37.81 -11.34
C VAL A 118 1.28 36.83 -10.68
N GLU A 119 1.41 35.54 -10.95
CA GLU A 119 0.59 34.50 -10.32
C GLU A 119 0.79 34.51 -8.79
N ALA A 120 2.02 34.62 -8.30
CA ALA A 120 2.31 34.70 -6.88
C ALA A 120 1.60 35.89 -6.22
N LEU A 121 1.63 37.07 -6.85
CA LEU A 121 0.94 38.25 -6.32
C LEU A 121 -0.59 38.08 -6.29
N GLN A 122 -1.15 37.44 -7.32
CA GLN A 122 -2.61 37.29 -7.45
C GLN A 122 -3.16 36.20 -6.54
N LYS A 123 -2.43 35.11 -6.32
CA LYS A 123 -2.96 33.90 -5.68
C LYS A 123 -2.55 33.75 -4.21
N GLN A 124 -1.45 34.35 -3.78
CA GLN A 124 -0.90 34.13 -2.44
C GLN A 124 -1.93 34.44 -1.33
N ALA A 125 -2.54 35.61 -1.36
CA ALA A 125 -3.50 36.02 -0.33
C ALA A 125 -4.75 35.12 -0.28
N HIS A 126 -5.23 34.69 -1.44
CA HIS A 126 -6.37 33.77 -1.51
C HIS A 126 -6.02 32.39 -0.95
N VAL A 127 -4.84 31.85 -1.26
CA VAL A 127 -4.40 30.55 -0.73
C VAL A 127 -4.17 30.62 0.78
N GLU A 128 -3.62 31.72 1.28
CA GLU A 128 -3.47 31.95 2.72
C GLU A 128 -4.84 31.96 3.42
N TYR A 129 -5.84 32.64 2.86
CA TYR A 129 -7.21 32.61 3.37
C TYR A 129 -7.81 31.20 3.41
N LEU A 130 -7.65 30.41 2.33
CA LEU A 130 -8.14 29.03 2.29
C LEU A 130 -7.48 28.14 3.36
N LEU A 131 -6.19 28.33 3.61
CA LEU A 131 -5.47 27.64 4.67
C LEU A 131 -5.97 28.06 6.07
N ASP A 132 -6.26 29.33 6.29
CA ASP A 132 -6.82 29.82 7.55
C ASP A 132 -8.20 29.20 7.83
N VAL A 133 -9.08 29.10 6.80
CA VAL A 133 -10.37 28.41 6.93
C VAL A 133 -10.17 26.92 7.26
N LEU A 134 -9.21 26.23 6.62
CA LEU A 134 -8.91 24.82 6.93
C LEU A 134 -8.38 24.63 8.35
N LEU A 135 -7.69 25.62 8.94
CA LEU A 135 -7.13 25.53 10.28
C LEU A 135 -8.13 25.91 11.37
N PHE A 136 -8.85 27.01 11.18
CA PHE A 136 -9.63 27.67 12.21
C PHE A 136 -11.14 27.67 11.95
N GLY A 137 -11.57 27.37 10.73
CA GLY A 137 -12.97 27.30 10.36
C GLY A 137 -13.73 26.18 11.04
N ASP A 138 -15.03 26.29 11.07
CA ASP A 138 -15.91 25.23 11.55
C ASP A 138 -16.06 24.09 10.52
N THR A 139 -16.79 23.03 10.89
CA THR A 139 -16.96 21.84 10.04
C THR A 139 -17.72 22.15 8.75
N GLU A 140 -18.68 23.09 8.82
CA GLU A 140 -19.52 23.47 7.68
C GLU A 140 -18.74 24.31 6.68
N GLU A 141 -17.98 25.29 7.16
CA GLU A 141 -17.10 26.13 6.36
C GLU A 141 -16.04 25.28 5.63
N ILE A 142 -15.42 24.33 6.34
CA ILE A 142 -14.41 23.42 5.76
C ILE A 142 -15.06 22.51 4.71
N ALA A 143 -16.26 21.99 4.95
CA ALA A 143 -16.97 21.14 3.98
C ALA A 143 -17.33 21.91 2.69
N SER A 144 -17.80 23.17 2.83
CA SER A 144 -18.05 24.07 1.69
C SER A 144 -16.78 24.31 0.89
N LEU A 145 -15.67 24.65 1.57
CA LEU A 145 -14.38 24.87 0.93
C LEU A 145 -13.92 23.64 0.14
N ILE A 146 -13.97 22.45 0.73
CA ILE A 146 -13.57 21.21 0.05
C ILE A 146 -14.44 20.96 -1.19
N THR A 147 -15.73 21.26 -1.11
CA THR A 147 -16.67 21.08 -2.21
C THR A 147 -16.43 22.07 -3.36
N GLU A 148 -16.21 23.33 -3.01
CA GLU A 148 -16.03 24.42 -3.99
C GLU A 148 -14.65 24.40 -4.65
N HIS A 149 -13.60 24.22 -3.84
CA HIS A 149 -12.20 24.30 -4.30
C HIS A 149 -11.53 22.95 -4.53
N GLY A 150 -12.21 21.82 -4.32
CA GLY A 150 -11.63 20.50 -4.48
C GLY A 150 -11.03 20.23 -5.87
N LYS A 151 -11.65 20.77 -6.93
CA LYS A 151 -11.13 20.66 -8.28
C LYS A 151 -9.85 21.49 -8.50
N ASP A 152 -9.81 22.68 -7.93
CA ASP A 152 -8.66 23.57 -8.03
C ASP A 152 -7.46 22.97 -7.26
N VAL A 153 -7.71 22.37 -6.11
CA VAL A 153 -6.70 21.64 -5.32
C VAL A 153 -6.08 20.51 -6.15
N ILE A 154 -6.88 19.70 -6.84
CA ILE A 154 -6.39 18.62 -7.71
C ILE A 154 -5.56 19.19 -8.87
N GLN A 155 -5.97 20.29 -9.47
CA GLN A 155 -5.22 20.95 -10.55
C GLN A 155 -3.87 21.49 -10.06
N HIS A 156 -3.84 22.08 -8.86
CA HIS A 156 -2.60 22.54 -8.25
C HIS A 156 -1.65 21.38 -7.95
N GLU A 157 -2.16 20.26 -7.43
CA GLU A 157 -1.35 19.06 -7.18
C GLU A 157 -0.73 18.50 -8.46
N GLN A 158 -1.51 18.35 -9.52
CA GLN A 158 -1.04 17.90 -10.84
C GLN A 158 0.04 18.82 -11.40
N ARG A 159 -0.21 20.13 -11.38
CA ARG A 159 0.74 21.12 -11.87
C ARG A 159 2.05 21.13 -11.09
N MET A 160 1.99 21.03 -9.77
CA MET A 160 3.21 20.95 -8.95
C MET A 160 4.01 19.66 -9.25
N ALA A 161 3.32 18.54 -9.47
CA ALA A 161 3.98 17.29 -9.87
C ALA A 161 4.67 17.41 -11.24
N GLU A 162 4.04 18.06 -12.22
CA GLU A 162 4.63 18.33 -13.53
C GLU A 162 5.87 19.23 -13.43
N LEU A 163 5.80 20.29 -12.63
CA LEU A 163 6.93 21.19 -12.39
C LEU A 163 8.10 20.47 -11.72
N ALA A 164 7.82 19.62 -10.73
CA ALA A 164 8.84 18.81 -10.07
C ALA A 164 9.51 17.81 -11.04
N ALA A 165 8.72 17.17 -11.90
CA ALA A 165 9.22 16.24 -12.91
C ALA A 165 10.09 16.98 -13.96
N ALA A 166 9.67 18.15 -14.41
CA ALA A 166 10.43 18.97 -15.34
C ALA A 166 11.77 19.42 -14.74
N TYR A 167 11.78 19.81 -13.47
CA TYR A 167 13.01 20.17 -12.76
C TYR A 167 13.96 18.98 -12.62
N ALA A 168 13.45 17.80 -12.23
CA ALA A 168 14.24 16.59 -12.11
C ALA A 168 14.85 16.14 -13.48
N ALA A 169 14.12 16.35 -14.58
CA ALA A 169 14.63 16.07 -15.93
C ALA A 169 15.73 17.03 -16.36
N SER A 170 15.64 18.31 -15.97
CA SER A 170 16.66 19.33 -16.30
C SER A 170 17.98 19.09 -15.54
N THR A 171 17.91 18.69 -14.27
CA THR A 171 19.10 18.42 -13.45
C THR A 171 19.88 17.18 -13.93
N LYS A 172 19.19 16.16 -14.45
CA LYS A 172 19.82 14.97 -15.04
C LYS A 172 20.61 15.28 -16.32
N LYS A 173 20.20 16.30 -17.10
CA LYS A 173 20.91 16.70 -18.32
C LYS A 173 22.22 17.47 -18.06
N HIS A 174 22.39 18.05 -16.88
CA HIS A 174 23.59 18.77 -16.51
C HIS A 174 24.67 17.89 -15.87
N HIS A 175 24.37 16.64 -15.55
CA HIS A 175 25.28 15.66 -14.93
C HIS A 175 25.66 14.51 -15.88
N ALA A 176 25.23 14.54 -17.14
CA ALA A 176 25.60 13.61 -18.20
C ALA A 176 26.46 14.30 -19.26
#